data_da02bd2ef8d3931f2f157e5959bf2470
#
_entry.id   da02bd2ef8d3931f2f157e5959bf2470
#
_cell.length_a   1.000
_cell.length_b   1.000
_cell.length_c   1.000
_cell.angle_alpha   90.00
_cell.angle_beta   90.00
_cell.angle_gamma   90.00
#
_symmetry.space_group_name_H-M   'P 1'
#
loop_
_entity.id
_entity.type
_entity.pdbx_description
1 polymer ?
#
loop_
_entity_poly.entity_id
_entity_poly.type
_entity_poly.pdbx_seq_one_letter_code
_entity_poly.pdbx_strand_id
1 'polypeptide(L)'
;MAERKVRKTLGLGLGLVSLSFIFYFIPDFMAVIDLTPDFIGYILLVAGLTALSDMNESIASARRIFIRMILFGILKIVAFVAAFTLSDGFEQPTTLLLFGFVLAVAECLLLIPAYRDLFDGVLYLGMREGGTAVFDYGKHRRKNVTERMRISTVRFIIIKNLCVLLPEMLSLSVNDGLDAYNYSFSSEINVFRAIGFVIALVFGIIWLVKIEKYFSKIKKDEIFMKNLVEKYRVEILPKTSIFLCRRLKLGLILLGIGTIFALDIYIGGNDGFSILPDALFAAFYIAGAVVLSVKNRKLGVISASVSAVYGIFTTIMWKLNYDFSYKYTPRQAALDENVNNMWKWLVAGSVFETLLFLASFALVTMIVLNIIKENTGYVSPRMSATPDARAEEVHKSLKKRVIVAIAFAVIAAAFTPFRVIMFTSSSYIADVSWIAEAVATAAFAAAMLVALYNVNFEIQEKYLTD
;
A
#
# COMPACT_ATOMS: atom_id res chain seq x y z
N MET A 1 3.80 -7.36 -33.65
CA MET A 1 4.39 -6.77 -32.43
C MET A 1 3.54 -6.95 -31.18
N ALA A 2 2.21 -6.81 -31.26
CA ALA A 2 1.27 -7.09 -30.17
C ALA A 2 1.33 -8.57 -29.70
N GLU A 3 1.38 -9.55 -30.59
CA GLU A 3 1.48 -10.98 -30.25
C GLU A 3 2.75 -11.35 -29.48
N ARG A 4 3.90 -10.72 -29.78
CA ARG A 4 5.16 -10.96 -29.05
C ARG A 4 5.12 -10.34 -27.66
N LYS A 5 4.43 -9.23 -27.47
CA LYS A 5 4.23 -8.59 -26.17
C LYS A 5 3.24 -9.39 -25.31
N VAL A 6 2.20 -9.91 -25.93
CA VAL A 6 1.22 -10.82 -25.31
C VAL A 6 1.88 -12.13 -24.88
N ARG A 7 2.80 -12.73 -25.69
CA ARG A 7 3.56 -13.92 -25.29
C ARG A 7 4.49 -13.69 -24.09
N LYS A 8 5.08 -12.49 -23.92
CA LYS A 8 5.94 -12.17 -22.76
C LYS A 8 5.13 -11.90 -21.48
N THR A 9 3.91 -11.38 -21.60
CA THR A 9 2.98 -11.18 -20.45
C THR A 9 2.20 -12.45 -20.10
N LEU A 10 2.14 -13.43 -20.99
CA LEU A 10 1.38 -14.67 -20.86
C LEU A 10 2.17 -15.85 -20.24
N GLY A 11 3.27 -15.60 -19.55
CA GLY A 11 3.71 -16.50 -18.48
C GLY A 11 2.73 -16.50 -17.29
N LEU A 12 1.48 -16.01 -17.52
CA LEU A 12 0.35 -15.94 -16.58
C LEU A 12 0.73 -15.42 -15.19
N GLY A 13 1.81 -14.66 -15.11
CA GLY A 13 2.28 -14.06 -13.87
C GLY A 13 2.86 -15.04 -12.83
N LEU A 14 2.85 -16.34 -13.07
CA LEU A 14 3.36 -17.36 -12.13
C LEU A 14 4.81 -17.16 -11.71
N GLY A 15 5.62 -16.47 -12.54
CA GLY A 15 6.98 -16.04 -12.19
C GLY A 15 6.99 -15.04 -11.05
N LEU A 16 6.12 -14.04 -11.11
CA LEU A 16 5.97 -13.02 -10.06
C LEU A 16 5.37 -13.62 -8.79
N VAL A 17 4.42 -14.56 -8.93
CA VAL A 17 3.86 -15.31 -7.80
C VAL A 17 4.97 -16.07 -7.06
N SER A 18 5.84 -16.78 -7.77
CA SER A 18 7.00 -17.46 -7.18
C SER A 18 7.92 -16.46 -6.48
N LEU A 19 8.32 -15.40 -7.17
CA LEU A 19 9.23 -14.38 -6.63
C LEU A 19 8.68 -13.71 -5.36
N SER A 20 7.35 -13.55 -5.27
CA SER A 20 6.71 -12.93 -4.11
C SER A 20 6.96 -13.67 -2.80
N PHE A 21 7.08 -15.00 -2.84
CA PHE A 21 7.24 -15.82 -1.63
C PHE A 21 8.58 -15.62 -0.93
N ILE A 22 9.58 -15.07 -1.63
CA ILE A 22 10.88 -14.72 -1.05
C ILE A 22 10.74 -13.63 0.02
N PHE A 23 9.70 -12.81 -0.03
CA PHE A 23 9.47 -11.74 0.95
C PHE A 23 8.76 -12.22 2.22
N TYR A 24 8.10 -13.40 2.22
CA TYR A 24 7.28 -13.86 3.34
C TYR A 24 7.95 -14.88 4.26
N PHE A 25 9.08 -15.47 3.86
CA PHE A 25 9.66 -16.57 4.63
C PHE A 25 10.42 -16.10 5.87
N ILE A 26 10.86 -14.84 5.90
CA ILE A 26 11.53 -14.24 7.03
C ILE A 26 10.49 -13.80 8.06
N PRO A 27 10.60 -14.23 9.33
CA PRO A 27 9.69 -13.78 10.38
C PRO A 27 9.99 -12.32 10.76
N ASP A 28 8.96 -11.61 11.23
CA ASP A 28 9.11 -10.29 11.80
C ASP A 28 9.95 -10.36 13.07
N PHE A 29 10.84 -9.42 13.25
CA PHE A 29 11.63 -9.30 14.48
C PHE A 29 10.83 -8.47 15.50
N MET A 30 10.73 -8.94 16.74
CA MET A 30 9.94 -8.32 17.81
C MET A 30 8.46 -8.05 17.43
N ALA A 31 7.87 -8.92 16.62
CA ALA A 31 6.48 -8.83 16.14
C ALA A 31 6.11 -7.56 15.33
N VAL A 32 7.02 -6.64 15.13
CA VAL A 32 6.75 -5.34 14.49
C VAL A 32 7.77 -5.01 13.40
N ILE A 33 9.05 -5.44 13.55
CA ILE A 33 10.10 -5.11 12.58
C ILE A 33 10.10 -6.14 11.45
N ASP A 34 9.60 -5.72 10.31
CA ASP A 34 9.62 -6.48 9.06
C ASP A 34 10.98 -6.30 8.38
N LEU A 35 11.86 -7.32 8.46
CA LEU A 35 13.20 -7.30 7.87
C LEU A 35 13.15 -7.33 6.33
N THR A 36 12.15 -7.98 5.77
CA THR A 36 11.87 -7.97 4.34
C THR A 36 10.46 -7.45 4.13
N PRO A 37 10.28 -6.22 3.63
CA PRO A 37 8.96 -5.60 3.56
C PRO A 37 7.93 -6.50 2.86
N ASP A 38 7.09 -7.17 3.63
CA ASP A 38 6.07 -8.12 3.15
C ASP A 38 5.15 -7.48 2.11
N PHE A 39 4.91 -6.16 2.21
CA PHE A 39 4.07 -5.45 1.25
C PHE A 39 4.61 -5.50 -0.18
N ILE A 40 5.93 -5.56 -0.39
CA ILE A 40 6.56 -5.74 -1.72
C ILE A 40 6.18 -7.11 -2.28
N GLY A 41 6.25 -8.15 -1.45
CA GLY A 41 5.79 -9.47 -1.82
C GLY A 41 4.32 -9.49 -2.22
N TYR A 42 3.43 -8.81 -1.46
CA TYR A 42 2.01 -8.70 -1.81
C TYR A 42 1.78 -7.94 -3.12
N ILE A 43 2.56 -6.90 -3.43
CA ILE A 43 2.51 -6.21 -4.74
C ILE A 43 2.85 -7.19 -5.87
N LEU A 44 3.94 -7.96 -5.74
CA LEU A 44 4.35 -8.95 -6.72
C LEU A 44 3.30 -10.06 -6.89
N LEU A 45 2.72 -10.53 -5.78
CA LEU A 45 1.67 -11.53 -5.79
C LEU A 45 0.41 -11.03 -6.49
N VAL A 46 -0.06 -9.84 -6.16
CA VAL A 46 -1.23 -9.20 -6.80
C VAL A 46 -1.00 -9.00 -8.29
N ALA A 47 0.20 -8.56 -8.69
CA ALA A 47 0.57 -8.40 -10.09
C ALA A 47 0.62 -9.76 -10.82
N GLY A 48 1.18 -10.78 -10.17
CA GLY A 48 1.28 -12.13 -10.70
C GLY A 48 -0.07 -12.84 -10.85
N LEU A 49 -1.00 -12.61 -9.93
CA LEU A 49 -2.33 -13.23 -9.96
C LEU A 49 -3.31 -12.54 -10.91
N THR A 50 -2.95 -11.40 -11.51
CA THR A 50 -3.87 -10.61 -12.34
C THR A 50 -4.53 -11.41 -13.45
N ALA A 51 -3.76 -12.16 -14.25
CA ALA A 51 -4.31 -12.95 -15.35
C ALA A 51 -5.15 -14.17 -14.86
N LEU A 52 -4.72 -14.81 -13.79
CA LEU A 52 -5.40 -15.96 -13.21
C LEU A 52 -6.72 -15.54 -12.53
N SER A 53 -6.76 -14.35 -11.92
CA SER A 53 -7.95 -13.82 -11.29
C SER A 53 -9.08 -13.52 -12.28
N ASP A 54 -8.76 -13.34 -13.59
CA ASP A 54 -9.77 -13.15 -14.64
C ASP A 54 -10.47 -14.43 -15.02
N MET A 55 -9.80 -15.56 -14.79
CA MET A 55 -10.29 -16.86 -15.17
C MET A 55 -11.01 -17.60 -14.03
N ASN A 56 -10.81 -17.16 -12.76
CA ASN A 56 -11.38 -17.83 -11.60
C ASN A 56 -11.70 -16.86 -10.46
N GLU A 57 -12.93 -16.94 -9.94
CA GLU A 57 -13.44 -16.07 -8.89
C GLU A 57 -12.74 -16.27 -7.54
N SER A 58 -12.37 -17.51 -7.17
CA SER A 58 -11.63 -17.79 -5.93
C SER A 58 -10.27 -17.10 -5.95
N ILE A 59 -9.55 -17.14 -7.09
CA ILE A 59 -8.29 -16.39 -7.24
C ILE A 59 -8.54 -14.87 -7.21
N ALA A 60 -9.65 -14.41 -7.76
CA ALA A 60 -10.03 -13.00 -7.67
C ALA A 60 -10.33 -12.57 -6.23
N SER A 61 -10.96 -13.43 -5.43
CA SER A 61 -11.17 -13.23 -3.99
C SER A 61 -9.83 -13.15 -3.24
N ALA A 62 -8.95 -14.13 -3.44
CA ALA A 62 -7.61 -14.13 -2.88
C ALA A 62 -6.85 -12.85 -3.21
N ARG A 63 -6.87 -12.43 -4.48
CA ARG A 63 -6.21 -11.21 -4.94
C ARG A 63 -6.76 -9.97 -4.24
N ARG A 64 -8.07 -9.87 -4.00
CA ARG A 64 -8.68 -8.75 -3.24
C ARG A 64 -8.15 -8.69 -1.81
N ILE A 65 -7.97 -9.84 -1.16
CA ILE A 65 -7.42 -9.89 0.20
C ILE A 65 -5.93 -9.50 0.17
N PHE A 66 -5.13 -9.97 -0.79
CA PHE A 66 -3.73 -9.56 -0.92
C PHE A 66 -3.55 -8.06 -1.19
N ILE A 67 -4.49 -7.39 -1.88
CA ILE A 67 -4.50 -5.93 -1.99
C ILE A 67 -4.69 -5.28 -0.60
N ARG A 68 -5.56 -5.82 0.25
CA ARG A 68 -5.72 -5.34 1.62
C ARG A 68 -4.45 -5.57 2.45
N MET A 69 -3.74 -6.68 2.20
CA MET A 69 -2.45 -6.97 2.85
C MET A 69 -1.34 -5.99 2.45
N ILE A 70 -1.37 -5.40 1.25
CA ILE A 70 -0.45 -4.30 0.90
C ILE A 70 -0.66 -3.12 1.84
N LEU A 71 -1.93 -2.70 2.02
CA LEU A 71 -2.27 -1.62 2.94
C LEU A 71 -1.91 -1.97 4.39
N PHE A 72 -2.16 -3.21 4.79
CA PHE A 72 -1.81 -3.71 6.12
C PHE A 72 -0.28 -3.69 6.36
N GLY A 73 0.53 -4.09 5.38
CA GLY A 73 2.00 -4.03 5.47
C GLY A 73 2.51 -2.59 5.59
N ILE A 74 1.91 -1.64 4.85
CA ILE A 74 2.24 -0.22 4.99
C ILE A 74 1.83 0.29 6.38
N LEU A 75 0.64 -0.06 6.86
CA LEU A 75 0.17 0.29 8.21
C LEU A 75 1.10 -0.25 9.30
N LYS A 76 1.64 -1.47 9.13
CA LYS A 76 2.65 -2.06 10.01
C LYS A 76 3.89 -1.16 10.16
N ILE A 77 4.41 -0.64 9.04
CA ILE A 77 5.56 0.26 9.04
C ILE A 77 5.22 1.58 9.75
N VAL A 78 4.05 2.16 9.45
CA VAL A 78 3.60 3.39 10.11
C VAL A 78 3.41 3.17 11.61
N ALA A 79 2.78 2.06 12.00
CA ALA A 79 2.60 1.70 13.41
C ALA A 79 3.93 1.48 14.13
N PHE A 80 4.92 0.86 13.47
CA PHE A 80 6.27 0.71 14.00
C PHE A 80 6.95 2.06 14.24
N VAL A 81 6.94 2.95 13.23
CA VAL A 81 7.53 4.30 13.37
C VAL A 81 6.83 5.06 14.49
N ALA A 82 5.48 5.02 14.54
CA ALA A 82 4.71 5.67 15.59
C ALA A 82 5.03 5.11 16.99
N ALA A 83 5.11 3.79 17.15
CA ALA A 83 5.45 3.17 18.42
C ALA A 83 6.88 3.50 18.87
N PHE A 84 7.82 3.61 17.92
CA PHE A 84 9.21 3.96 18.20
C PHE A 84 9.39 5.43 18.60
N THR A 85 8.56 6.33 18.05
CA THR A 85 8.69 7.77 18.32
C THR A 85 7.83 8.26 19.48
N LEU A 86 6.69 7.58 19.77
CA LEU A 86 5.78 7.96 20.87
C LEU A 86 6.15 7.37 22.23
N SER A 87 6.88 6.26 22.25
CA SER A 87 7.44 5.73 23.49
C SER A 87 8.86 6.24 23.64
N ASP A 88 9.23 6.77 24.82
CA ASP A 88 10.60 7.13 25.16
C ASP A 88 11.56 5.91 25.12
N GLY A 89 11.67 5.32 23.94
CA GLY A 89 12.31 4.05 23.70
C GLY A 89 11.36 2.85 23.96
N PHE A 90 11.79 1.65 23.60
CA PHE A 90 11.06 0.38 23.80
C PHE A 90 10.81 0.02 25.31
N GLU A 91 10.69 1.02 26.18
CA GLU A 91 10.55 0.86 27.61
C GLU A 91 9.16 0.43 28.08
N GLN A 92 8.14 0.44 27.18
CA GLN A 92 6.82 -0.10 27.52
C GLN A 92 6.54 -1.41 26.77
N PRO A 93 6.96 -2.56 27.31
CA PRO A 93 6.77 -3.88 26.69
C PRO A 93 5.30 -4.23 26.46
N THR A 94 4.38 -3.70 27.27
CA THR A 94 2.93 -3.90 27.16
C THR A 94 2.33 -3.34 25.87
N THR A 95 2.74 -2.13 25.48
CA THR A 95 2.24 -1.49 24.25
C THR A 95 2.72 -2.24 23.00
N LEU A 96 3.99 -2.61 22.99
CA LEU A 96 4.61 -3.34 21.86
C LEU A 96 3.98 -4.73 21.70
N LEU A 97 3.70 -5.42 22.79
CA LEU A 97 3.03 -6.70 22.80
C LEU A 97 1.59 -6.58 22.27
N LEU A 98 0.82 -5.58 22.75
CA LEU A 98 -0.55 -5.38 22.31
C LEU A 98 -0.59 -5.13 20.79
N PHE A 99 0.28 -4.26 20.29
CA PHE A 99 0.42 -4.02 18.84
C PHE A 99 0.82 -5.29 18.09
N GLY A 100 1.85 -5.98 18.53
CA GLY A 100 2.31 -7.23 17.91
C GLY A 100 1.20 -8.29 17.88
N PHE A 101 0.46 -8.45 18.98
CA PHE A 101 -0.66 -9.38 19.05
C PHE A 101 -1.78 -9.04 18.07
N VAL A 102 -2.23 -7.79 18.04
CA VAL A 102 -3.28 -7.33 17.11
C VAL A 102 -2.84 -7.51 15.67
N LEU A 103 -1.60 -7.15 15.34
CA LEU A 103 -1.06 -7.31 13.99
C LEU A 103 -0.95 -8.78 13.58
N ALA A 104 -0.44 -9.65 14.45
CA ALA A 104 -0.31 -11.08 14.14
C ALA A 104 -1.67 -11.78 13.99
N VAL A 105 -2.65 -11.45 14.82
CA VAL A 105 -4.02 -11.97 14.71
C VAL A 105 -4.66 -11.48 13.40
N ALA A 106 -4.54 -10.19 13.08
CA ALA A 106 -5.06 -9.63 11.85
C ALA A 106 -4.41 -10.26 10.61
N GLU A 107 -3.08 -10.48 10.64
CA GLU A 107 -2.36 -11.19 9.58
C GLU A 107 -2.89 -12.62 9.39
N CYS A 108 -3.08 -13.39 10.44
CA CYS A 108 -3.66 -14.74 10.36
C CYS A 108 -5.08 -14.71 9.80
N LEU A 109 -5.94 -13.80 10.27
CA LEU A 109 -7.33 -13.69 9.82
C LEU A 109 -7.46 -13.31 8.33
N LEU A 110 -6.51 -12.57 7.80
CA LEU A 110 -6.52 -12.16 6.38
C LEU A 110 -5.79 -13.18 5.48
N LEU A 111 -4.62 -13.68 5.90
CA LEU A 111 -3.82 -14.56 5.04
C LEU A 111 -4.35 -15.98 4.92
N ILE A 112 -4.92 -16.56 5.99
CA ILE A 112 -5.43 -17.93 5.93
C ILE A 112 -6.53 -18.08 4.88
N PRO A 113 -7.59 -17.26 4.85
CA PRO A 113 -8.60 -17.32 3.79
C PRO A 113 -8.03 -16.97 2.42
N ALA A 114 -7.11 -15.98 2.32
CA ALA A 114 -6.51 -15.61 1.04
C ALA A 114 -5.75 -16.77 0.38
N TYR A 115 -4.91 -17.47 1.14
CA TYR A 115 -4.20 -18.64 0.62
C TYR A 115 -5.12 -19.82 0.37
N ARG A 116 -6.16 -20.01 1.18
CA ARG A 116 -7.18 -21.03 0.91
C ARG A 116 -7.84 -20.78 -0.45
N ASP A 117 -8.33 -19.58 -0.68
CA ASP A 117 -8.97 -19.20 -1.93
C ASP A 117 -8.00 -19.32 -3.12
N LEU A 118 -6.73 -18.94 -2.94
CA LEU A 118 -5.70 -19.09 -3.97
C LEU A 118 -5.52 -20.56 -4.38
N PHE A 119 -5.31 -21.47 -3.41
CA PHE A 119 -5.07 -22.87 -3.71
C PHE A 119 -6.33 -23.57 -4.24
N ASP A 120 -7.51 -23.23 -3.72
CA ASP A 120 -8.79 -23.76 -4.22
C ASP A 120 -9.04 -23.31 -5.67
N GLY A 121 -8.70 -22.05 -6.00
CA GLY A 121 -8.77 -21.54 -7.38
C GLY A 121 -7.76 -22.21 -8.32
N VAL A 122 -6.53 -22.44 -7.89
CA VAL A 122 -5.52 -23.17 -8.67
C VAL A 122 -5.96 -24.63 -8.88
N LEU A 123 -6.53 -25.26 -7.86
CA LEU A 123 -7.09 -26.62 -7.97
C LEU A 123 -8.23 -26.67 -9.00
N TYR A 124 -9.16 -25.74 -8.94
CA TYR A 124 -10.27 -25.64 -9.88
C TYR A 124 -9.78 -25.47 -11.33
N LEU A 125 -8.83 -24.56 -11.56
CA LEU A 125 -8.24 -24.37 -12.89
C LEU A 125 -7.52 -25.64 -13.37
N GLY A 126 -6.79 -26.33 -12.49
CA GLY A 126 -6.17 -27.61 -12.79
C GLY A 126 -7.18 -28.66 -13.23
N MET A 127 -8.33 -28.76 -12.52
CA MET A 127 -9.41 -29.69 -12.89
C MET A 127 -9.99 -29.41 -14.26
N ARG A 128 -10.21 -28.15 -14.57
CA ARG A 128 -10.87 -27.72 -15.80
C ARG A 128 -9.95 -27.76 -17.02
N GLU A 129 -8.69 -27.42 -16.84
CA GLU A 129 -7.75 -27.25 -17.94
C GLU A 129 -6.71 -28.39 -18.04
N GLY A 130 -6.92 -29.50 -17.32
CA GLY A 130 -6.09 -30.72 -17.44
C GLY A 130 -4.73 -30.63 -16.78
N GLY A 131 -4.61 -29.90 -15.64
CA GLY A 131 -3.36 -29.73 -14.91
C GLY A 131 -2.96 -30.97 -14.12
N THR A 132 -2.07 -31.79 -14.66
CA THR A 132 -1.60 -33.03 -13.99
C THR A 132 -0.75 -32.73 -12.75
N ALA A 133 0.06 -31.66 -12.80
CA ALA A 133 0.93 -31.24 -11.70
C ALA A 133 0.16 -30.83 -10.44
N VAL A 134 -1.09 -30.37 -10.59
CA VAL A 134 -1.96 -29.90 -9.49
C VAL A 134 -2.57 -31.08 -8.74
N PHE A 135 -2.83 -32.21 -9.41
CA PHE A 135 -3.51 -33.41 -8.88
C PHE A 135 -2.59 -34.54 -8.44
N ASP A 136 -1.28 -34.39 -8.56
CA ASP A 136 -0.35 -35.44 -8.14
C ASP A 136 -0.61 -35.84 -6.69
N TYR A 137 -1.08 -37.07 -6.47
CA TYR A 137 -1.33 -37.62 -5.14
C TYR A 137 -0.05 -38.12 -4.47
N GLY A 138 1.03 -38.33 -5.23
CA GLY A 138 2.31 -38.85 -4.73
C GLY A 138 2.12 -40.18 -4.00
N LYS A 139 2.96 -40.48 -3.01
CA LYS A 139 2.90 -41.68 -2.18
C LYS A 139 1.68 -41.73 -1.22
N HIS A 140 1.07 -40.56 -0.92
CA HIS A 140 -0.05 -40.43 -0.01
C HIS A 140 -1.36 -40.25 -0.78
N ARG A 141 -2.10 -41.31 -1.03
CA ARG A 141 -3.34 -41.35 -1.82
C ARG A 141 -4.53 -40.52 -1.29
N ARG A 142 -4.45 -39.95 -0.09
CA ARG A 142 -5.59 -39.25 0.55
C ARG A 142 -5.70 -37.76 0.20
N LYS A 143 -4.60 -37.09 -0.16
CA LYS A 143 -4.59 -35.65 -0.44
C LYS A 143 -3.71 -35.31 -1.64
N ASN A 144 -4.21 -34.49 -2.54
CA ASN A 144 -3.44 -33.99 -3.68
C ASN A 144 -2.33 -33.02 -3.25
N VAL A 145 -1.39 -32.72 -4.16
CA VAL A 145 -0.24 -31.83 -3.89
C VAL A 145 -0.71 -30.43 -3.49
N THR A 146 -1.74 -29.89 -4.14
CA THR A 146 -2.30 -28.56 -3.87
C THR A 146 -2.88 -28.47 -2.46
N GLU A 147 -3.65 -29.47 -2.03
CA GLU A 147 -4.21 -29.52 -0.68
C GLU A 147 -3.13 -29.64 0.40
N ARG A 148 -2.10 -30.45 0.14
CA ARG A 148 -0.93 -30.55 1.03
C ARG A 148 -0.19 -29.22 1.14
N MET A 149 -0.07 -28.50 0.02
CA MET A 149 0.60 -27.21 -0.01
C MET A 149 -0.23 -26.14 0.74
N ARG A 150 -1.56 -26.14 0.56
CA ARG A 150 -2.49 -25.30 1.32
C ARG A 150 -2.30 -25.50 2.82
N ILE A 151 -2.34 -26.74 3.30
CA ILE A 151 -2.17 -27.06 4.72
C ILE A 151 -0.76 -26.64 5.21
N SER A 152 0.28 -26.86 4.42
CA SER A 152 1.64 -26.46 4.76
C SER A 152 1.76 -24.94 4.90
N THR A 153 1.11 -24.19 4.02
CA THR A 153 1.10 -22.71 4.06
C THR A 153 0.36 -22.19 5.29
N VAL A 154 -0.81 -22.72 5.59
CA VAL A 154 -1.57 -22.34 6.79
C VAL A 154 -0.77 -22.64 8.08
N ARG A 155 -0.14 -23.81 8.14
CA ARG A 155 0.73 -24.17 9.29
C ARG A 155 1.91 -23.22 9.41
N PHE A 156 2.54 -22.84 8.31
CA PHE A 156 3.65 -21.90 8.32
C PHE A 156 3.21 -20.54 8.86
N ILE A 157 2.07 -19.99 8.38
CA ILE A 157 1.54 -18.69 8.85
C ILE A 157 1.31 -18.73 10.37
N ILE A 158 0.68 -19.79 10.87
CA ILE A 158 0.41 -19.95 12.30
C ILE A 158 1.72 -20.04 13.10
N ILE A 159 2.67 -20.87 12.66
CA ILE A 159 3.95 -21.07 13.35
C ILE A 159 4.77 -19.78 13.33
N LYS A 160 4.85 -19.07 12.18
CA LYS A 160 5.53 -17.78 12.05
C LYS A 160 5.02 -16.82 13.13
N ASN A 161 3.71 -16.57 13.15
CA ASN A 161 3.10 -15.62 14.09
C ASN A 161 3.19 -16.08 15.56
N LEU A 162 3.02 -17.37 15.83
CA LEU A 162 3.12 -17.90 17.19
C LEU A 162 4.55 -17.77 17.76
N CYS A 163 5.57 -18.13 16.97
CA CYS A 163 6.97 -18.03 17.39
C CYS A 163 7.41 -16.59 17.67
N VAL A 164 6.80 -15.62 17.00
CA VAL A 164 7.08 -14.20 17.21
C VAL A 164 6.35 -13.66 18.43
N LEU A 165 5.12 -14.12 18.69
CA LEU A 165 4.29 -13.64 19.81
C LEU A 165 4.64 -14.27 21.16
N LEU A 166 5.04 -15.53 21.19
CA LEU A 166 5.31 -16.24 22.46
C LEU A 166 6.34 -15.55 23.34
N PRO A 167 7.50 -15.09 22.85
CA PRO A 167 8.48 -14.39 23.68
C PRO A 167 7.91 -13.10 24.27
N GLU A 168 7.10 -12.36 23.50
CA GLU A 168 6.49 -11.12 23.96
C GLU A 168 5.41 -11.35 25.03
N MET A 169 4.65 -12.45 24.91
CA MET A 169 3.69 -12.85 25.96
C MET A 169 4.40 -13.25 27.25
N LEU A 170 5.54 -13.92 27.16
CA LEU A 170 6.34 -14.27 28.33
C LEU A 170 6.93 -13.04 29.02
N SER A 171 7.28 -11.99 28.26
CA SER A 171 7.80 -10.75 28.83
C SER A 171 6.82 -10.02 29.74
N LEU A 172 5.52 -10.12 29.46
CA LEU A 172 4.47 -9.53 30.31
C LEU A 172 4.32 -10.21 31.67
N SER A 173 4.38 -11.55 31.67
CA SER A 173 4.18 -12.31 32.90
C SER A 173 5.31 -12.09 33.96
N VAL A 174 6.42 -11.54 33.49
CA VAL A 174 7.61 -11.31 34.31
C VAL A 174 7.68 -9.89 34.87
N ASN A 175 7.12 -8.91 34.17
CA ASN A 175 7.11 -7.51 34.62
C ASN A 175 6.19 -7.24 35.82
N ASP A 176 5.22 -8.11 36.12
CA ASP A 176 4.26 -7.92 37.21
C ASP A 176 4.80 -8.32 38.60
N GLY A 177 6.05 -8.78 38.74
CA GLY A 177 6.60 -9.22 40.00
C GLY A 177 8.08 -8.93 40.20
N LEU A 178 8.39 -8.00 41.10
CA LEU A 178 9.68 -7.85 41.81
C LEU A 178 10.81 -7.10 41.07
N ASP A 179 10.98 -5.85 41.43
CA ASP A 179 11.97 -4.89 40.89
C ASP A 179 13.46 -5.28 40.97
N ALA A 180 13.82 -6.27 41.73
CA ALA A 180 15.24 -6.66 41.99
C ALA A 180 15.75 -7.77 41.05
N TYR A 181 14.89 -8.57 40.43
CA TYR A 181 15.25 -9.68 39.53
C TYR A 181 15.21 -9.34 38.05
N ASN A 182 14.79 -8.14 37.68
CA ASN A 182 14.48 -7.75 36.29
C ASN A 182 15.69 -7.76 35.34
N TYR A 183 16.91 -7.53 35.83
CA TYR A 183 18.09 -7.46 34.96
C TYR A 183 18.56 -8.82 34.41
N SER A 184 18.39 -9.91 35.16
CA SER A 184 18.77 -11.24 34.68
C SER A 184 17.73 -11.82 33.70
N PHE A 185 16.45 -11.49 33.89
CA PHE A 185 15.37 -12.03 33.07
C PHE A 185 15.22 -11.32 31.70
N SER A 186 15.63 -10.06 31.56
CA SER A 186 15.66 -9.36 30.27
C SER A 186 16.61 -10.05 29.28
N SER A 187 17.70 -10.63 29.75
CA SER A 187 18.64 -11.40 28.93
C SER A 187 18.00 -12.72 28.44
N GLU A 188 17.21 -13.39 29.29
CA GLU A 188 16.53 -14.63 28.96
C GLU A 188 15.42 -14.44 27.93
N ILE A 189 14.64 -13.36 28.01
CA ILE A 189 13.62 -13.01 27.00
C ILE A 189 14.27 -12.83 25.63
N ASN A 190 15.41 -12.17 25.53
CA ASN A 190 16.12 -12.00 24.27
C ASN A 190 16.61 -13.34 23.71
N VAL A 191 16.97 -14.30 24.55
CA VAL A 191 17.30 -15.67 24.14
C VAL A 191 16.04 -16.36 23.57
N PHE A 192 14.87 -16.22 24.23
CA PHE A 192 13.60 -16.77 23.70
C PHE A 192 13.18 -16.12 22.38
N ARG A 193 13.38 -14.80 22.22
CA ARG A 193 13.18 -14.08 20.95
C ARG A 193 14.06 -14.66 19.85
N ALA A 194 15.34 -14.85 20.12
CA ALA A 194 16.29 -15.42 19.17
C ALA A 194 15.92 -16.87 18.80
N ILE A 195 15.55 -17.70 19.77
CA ILE A 195 15.10 -19.08 19.51
C ILE A 195 13.83 -19.10 18.67
N GLY A 196 12.81 -18.31 19.04
CA GLY A 196 11.56 -18.20 18.29
C GLY A 196 11.81 -17.74 16.85
N PHE A 197 12.66 -16.73 16.66
CA PHE A 197 13.04 -16.25 15.33
C PHE A 197 13.72 -17.36 14.49
N VAL A 198 14.69 -18.07 15.06
CA VAL A 198 15.39 -19.17 14.38
C VAL A 198 14.45 -20.30 14.01
N ILE A 199 13.54 -20.69 14.91
CA ILE A 199 12.52 -21.71 14.61
C ILE A 199 11.63 -21.26 13.47
N ALA A 200 11.07 -20.04 13.52
CA ALA A 200 10.20 -19.51 12.48
C ALA A 200 10.94 -19.39 11.13
N LEU A 201 12.22 -18.99 11.14
CA LEU A 201 13.05 -18.91 9.94
C LEU A 201 13.28 -20.29 9.30
N VAL A 202 13.61 -21.31 10.10
CA VAL A 202 13.78 -22.69 9.60
C VAL A 202 12.50 -23.20 8.96
N PHE A 203 11.36 -23.02 9.63
CA PHE A 203 10.06 -23.37 9.04
C PHE A 203 9.75 -22.57 7.77
N GLY A 204 10.12 -21.29 7.74
CA GLY A 204 9.98 -20.41 6.58
C GLY A 204 10.79 -20.91 5.37
N ILE A 205 12.06 -21.28 5.57
CA ILE A 205 12.91 -21.85 4.50
C ILE A 205 12.32 -23.17 3.98
N ILE A 206 11.89 -24.06 4.88
CA ILE A 206 11.27 -25.34 4.48
C ILE A 206 10.00 -25.08 3.67
N TRP A 207 9.17 -24.14 4.09
CA TRP A 207 7.96 -23.75 3.38
C TRP A 207 8.28 -23.12 2.03
N LEU A 208 9.26 -22.18 1.96
CA LEU A 208 9.68 -21.54 0.72
C LEU A 208 10.13 -22.56 -0.32
N VAL A 209 10.98 -23.51 0.06
CA VAL A 209 11.44 -24.56 -0.85
C VAL A 209 10.27 -25.42 -1.37
N LYS A 210 9.28 -25.71 -0.52
CA LYS A 210 8.10 -26.48 -0.93
C LYS A 210 7.21 -25.72 -1.89
N ILE A 211 6.92 -24.46 -1.61
CA ILE A 211 6.04 -23.63 -2.44
C ILE A 211 6.69 -23.30 -3.79
N GLU A 212 8.00 -23.03 -3.81
CA GLU A 212 8.75 -22.85 -5.05
C GLU A 212 8.76 -24.10 -5.92
N LYS A 213 8.98 -25.27 -5.33
CA LYS A 213 8.88 -26.55 -6.06
C LYS A 213 7.47 -26.78 -6.61
N TYR A 214 6.44 -26.41 -5.85
CA TYR A 214 5.05 -26.54 -6.29
C TYR A 214 4.76 -25.66 -7.51
N PHE A 215 5.04 -24.37 -7.45
CA PHE A 215 4.81 -23.48 -8.58
C PHE A 215 5.74 -23.76 -9.77
N SER A 216 6.96 -24.24 -9.52
CA SER A 216 7.87 -24.69 -10.59
C SER A 216 7.31 -25.90 -11.35
N LYS A 217 6.67 -26.87 -10.65
CA LYS A 217 5.99 -27.99 -11.29
C LYS A 217 4.81 -27.53 -12.15
N ILE A 218 3.99 -26.60 -11.65
CA ILE A 218 2.87 -26.03 -12.41
C ILE A 218 3.37 -25.31 -13.67
N LYS A 219 4.44 -24.53 -13.57
CA LYS A 219 5.04 -23.84 -14.73
C LYS A 219 5.57 -24.81 -15.80
N LYS A 220 6.04 -25.99 -15.40
CA LYS A 220 6.57 -27.03 -16.30
C LYS A 220 5.48 -27.92 -16.91
N ASP A 221 4.23 -27.85 -16.44
CA ASP A 221 3.10 -28.56 -17.02
C ASP A 221 2.67 -27.85 -18.33
N GLU A 222 3.27 -28.29 -19.44
CA GLU A 222 3.10 -27.62 -20.74
C GLU A 222 1.63 -27.68 -21.23
N ILE A 223 0.94 -28.80 -20.98
CA ILE A 223 -0.46 -28.98 -21.41
C ILE A 223 -1.34 -28.01 -20.66
N PHE A 224 -1.21 -27.95 -19.34
CA PHE A 224 -1.96 -27.03 -18.48
C PHE A 224 -1.71 -25.58 -18.85
N MET A 225 -0.44 -25.20 -19.01
CA MET A 225 -0.05 -23.82 -19.37
C MET A 225 -0.56 -23.41 -20.74
N LYS A 226 -0.52 -24.34 -21.73
CA LYS A 226 -1.03 -24.08 -23.07
C LYS A 226 -2.55 -23.87 -23.05
N ASN A 227 -3.29 -24.71 -22.36
CA ASN A 227 -4.75 -24.62 -22.23
C ASN A 227 -5.18 -23.31 -21.51
N LEU A 228 -4.49 -22.96 -20.42
CA LEU A 228 -4.74 -21.68 -19.72
C LEU A 228 -4.49 -20.46 -20.61
N VAL A 229 -3.40 -20.48 -21.38
CA VAL A 229 -3.06 -19.39 -22.31
C VAL A 229 -4.11 -19.28 -23.41
N GLU A 230 -4.54 -20.42 -23.96
CA GLU A 230 -5.57 -20.43 -25.02
C GLU A 230 -6.92 -19.95 -24.50
N LYS A 231 -7.33 -20.40 -23.35
CA LYS A 231 -8.55 -19.92 -22.68
C LYS A 231 -8.50 -18.42 -22.43
N TYR A 232 -7.40 -17.91 -21.89
CA TYR A 232 -7.24 -16.48 -21.68
C TYR A 232 -7.31 -15.70 -22.99
N ARG A 233 -6.73 -16.25 -24.08
CA ARG A 233 -6.76 -15.64 -25.41
C ARG A 233 -8.15 -15.63 -26.04
N VAL A 234 -8.92 -16.68 -25.86
CA VAL A 234 -10.24 -16.85 -26.51
C VAL A 234 -11.35 -16.19 -25.69
N GLU A 235 -11.36 -16.37 -24.36
CA GLU A 235 -12.46 -15.91 -23.50
C GLU A 235 -12.25 -14.50 -22.92
N ILE A 236 -10.98 -14.10 -22.63
CA ILE A 236 -10.69 -12.87 -21.89
C ILE A 236 -10.15 -11.76 -22.79
N LEU A 237 -9.18 -12.06 -23.68
CA LEU A 237 -8.54 -11.06 -24.54
C LEU A 237 -9.50 -10.28 -25.45
N PRO A 238 -10.59 -10.85 -25.98
CA PRO A 238 -11.54 -10.09 -26.78
C PRO A 238 -12.28 -9.01 -25.99
N LYS A 239 -12.35 -9.13 -24.66
CA LYS A 239 -12.98 -8.14 -23.77
C LYS A 239 -12.00 -6.99 -23.46
N THR A 240 -11.68 -6.16 -24.46
CA THR A 240 -10.72 -5.03 -24.33
C THR A 240 -11.10 -4.02 -23.23
N SER A 241 -12.38 -3.87 -22.96
CA SER A 241 -12.94 -3.03 -21.88
C SER A 241 -12.42 -3.40 -20.50
N ILE A 242 -12.23 -4.68 -20.20
CA ILE A 242 -11.74 -5.16 -18.90
C ILE A 242 -10.30 -4.67 -18.62
N PHE A 243 -9.43 -4.68 -19.63
CA PHE A 243 -8.05 -4.20 -19.47
C PHE A 243 -7.98 -2.70 -19.20
N LEU A 244 -8.83 -1.93 -19.89
CA LEU A 244 -8.93 -0.49 -19.65
C LEU A 244 -9.44 -0.21 -18.23
N CYS A 245 -10.52 -0.88 -17.81
CA CYS A 245 -11.08 -0.77 -16.47
C CYS A 245 -10.02 -1.07 -15.39
N ARG A 246 -9.25 -2.16 -15.54
CA ARG A 246 -8.18 -2.52 -14.60
C ARG A 246 -7.07 -1.51 -14.54
N ARG A 247 -6.64 -1.01 -15.69
CA ARG A 247 -5.60 0.00 -15.76
C ARG A 247 -6.04 1.28 -15.08
N LEU A 248 -7.27 1.75 -15.35
CA LEU A 248 -7.85 2.92 -14.70
C LEU A 248 -7.97 2.71 -13.18
N LYS A 249 -8.49 1.55 -12.76
CA LYS A 249 -8.58 1.19 -11.34
C LYS A 249 -7.22 1.21 -10.64
N LEU A 250 -6.18 0.61 -11.25
CA LEU A 250 -4.83 0.62 -10.69
C LEU A 250 -4.32 2.06 -10.52
N GLY A 251 -4.48 2.90 -11.53
CA GLY A 251 -4.06 4.29 -11.45
C GLY A 251 -4.79 5.08 -10.37
N LEU A 252 -6.11 4.89 -10.21
CA LEU A 252 -6.89 5.53 -9.14
C LEU A 252 -6.48 5.03 -7.75
N ILE A 253 -6.17 3.75 -7.60
CA ILE A 253 -5.65 3.20 -6.34
C ILE A 253 -4.30 3.81 -6.00
N LEU A 254 -3.38 3.94 -6.98
CA LEU A 254 -2.08 4.58 -6.77
C LEU A 254 -2.23 6.04 -6.31
N LEU A 255 -3.14 6.79 -6.94
CA LEU A 255 -3.44 8.16 -6.48
C LEU A 255 -4.02 8.17 -5.07
N GLY A 256 -4.92 7.24 -4.74
CA GLY A 256 -5.49 7.11 -3.40
C GLY A 256 -4.43 6.82 -2.34
N ILE A 257 -3.52 5.87 -2.61
CA ILE A 257 -2.39 5.58 -1.72
C ILE A 257 -1.51 6.83 -1.57
N GLY A 258 -1.15 7.49 -2.68
CA GLY A 258 -0.38 8.73 -2.65
C GLY A 258 -1.04 9.77 -1.76
N THR A 259 -2.35 9.96 -1.89
CA THR A 259 -3.09 10.94 -1.07
C THR A 259 -3.01 10.66 0.43
N ILE A 260 -2.89 9.39 0.85
CA ILE A 260 -2.67 9.04 2.26
C ILE A 260 -1.30 9.53 2.74
N PHE A 261 -0.28 9.51 1.88
CA PHE A 261 1.06 10.03 2.22
C PHE A 261 1.14 11.56 2.23
N ALA A 262 0.10 12.27 1.80
CA ALA A 262 -0.02 13.72 1.99
C ALA A 262 -0.60 14.11 3.36
N LEU A 263 -0.80 13.13 4.27
CA LEU A 263 -1.21 13.42 5.64
C LEU A 263 -0.01 13.88 6.45
N ASP A 264 -0.07 15.09 6.96
CA ASP A 264 0.93 15.63 7.87
C ASP A 264 0.61 15.21 9.30
N ILE A 265 1.27 14.16 9.75
CA ILE A 265 1.18 13.67 11.12
C ILE A 265 2.52 13.96 11.79
N TYR A 266 2.54 14.92 12.70
CA TYR A 266 3.73 15.33 13.45
C TYR A 266 3.81 14.60 14.78
N ILE A 267 5.01 14.14 15.14
CA ILE A 267 5.33 13.57 16.46
C ILE A 267 6.44 14.42 17.07
N GLY A 268 6.30 14.75 18.35
CA GLY A 268 7.33 15.47 19.10
C GLY A 268 7.07 16.97 19.29
N GLY A 269 5.87 17.48 19.07
CA GLY A 269 5.53 18.90 19.31
C GLY A 269 6.17 19.85 18.30
N ASN A 270 6.71 20.98 18.77
CA ASN A 270 7.27 22.05 17.91
C ASN A 270 8.49 21.61 17.07
N ASP A 271 9.21 20.59 17.52
CA ASP A 271 10.33 19.97 16.79
C ASP A 271 9.84 18.88 15.84
N GLY A 272 8.53 18.87 15.57
CA GLY A 272 7.77 17.83 14.94
C GLY A 272 8.25 17.43 13.57
N PHE A 273 8.47 16.17 13.48
CA PHE A 273 8.83 15.42 12.30
C PHE A 273 7.56 14.80 11.70
N SER A 274 7.27 15.07 10.42
CA SER A 274 6.19 14.37 9.74
C SER A 274 6.57 12.91 9.53
N ILE A 275 5.74 11.97 10.02
CA ILE A 275 5.98 10.52 9.91
C ILE A 275 5.86 10.07 8.45
N LEU A 276 4.98 10.70 7.69
CA LEU A 276 4.70 10.33 6.31
C LEU A 276 5.51 11.22 5.38
N PRO A 277 6.52 10.69 4.66
CA PRO A 277 7.32 11.53 3.78
C PRO A 277 6.53 11.90 2.52
N ASP A 278 6.39 13.20 2.24
CA ASP A 278 5.74 13.75 1.03
C ASP A 278 6.35 13.27 -0.27
N ALA A 279 7.62 12.84 -0.23
CA ALA A 279 8.27 12.18 -1.35
C ALA A 279 7.51 10.93 -1.83
N LEU A 280 6.87 10.19 -0.92
CA LEU A 280 6.04 9.03 -1.29
C LEU A 280 4.74 9.46 -1.95
N PHE A 281 4.12 10.57 -1.50
CA PHE A 281 3.00 11.17 -2.23
C PHE A 281 3.40 11.44 -3.69
N ALA A 282 4.53 12.13 -3.91
CA ALA A 282 5.03 12.42 -5.26
C ALA A 282 5.27 11.14 -6.08
N ALA A 283 5.90 10.13 -5.51
CA ALA A 283 6.18 8.85 -6.19
C ALA A 283 4.89 8.14 -6.64
N PHE A 284 3.86 8.08 -5.80
CA PHE A 284 2.58 7.47 -6.15
C PHE A 284 1.80 8.31 -7.16
N TYR A 285 1.91 9.64 -7.10
CA TYR A 285 1.30 10.52 -8.10
C TYR A 285 1.96 10.39 -9.47
N ILE A 286 3.29 10.25 -9.54
CA ILE A 286 4.03 9.93 -10.78
C ILE A 286 3.50 8.60 -11.36
N ALA A 287 3.47 7.54 -10.54
CA ALA A 287 3.02 6.24 -10.98
C ALA A 287 1.55 6.27 -11.44
N GLY A 288 0.67 6.91 -10.67
CA GLY A 288 -0.73 7.10 -11.00
C GLY A 288 -0.93 7.87 -12.30
N ALA A 289 -0.26 9.00 -12.48
CA ALA A 289 -0.33 9.82 -13.69
C ALA A 289 0.10 9.05 -14.94
N VAL A 290 1.20 8.29 -14.88
CA VAL A 290 1.69 7.46 -15.99
C VAL A 290 0.70 6.34 -16.33
N VAL A 291 0.12 5.69 -15.34
CA VAL A 291 -0.86 4.61 -15.54
C VAL A 291 -2.16 5.14 -16.12
N LEU A 292 -2.66 6.29 -15.65
CA LEU A 292 -3.93 6.88 -16.06
C LEU A 292 -3.88 7.58 -17.43
N SER A 293 -2.72 8.07 -17.85
CA SER A 293 -2.55 8.83 -19.09
C SER A 293 -2.54 7.95 -20.36
N VAL A 294 -3.59 7.11 -20.55
CA VAL A 294 -3.68 6.18 -21.68
C VAL A 294 -3.77 6.92 -23.01
N LYS A 295 -4.68 7.88 -23.11
CA LYS A 295 -4.94 8.64 -24.33
C LYS A 295 -4.03 9.87 -24.49
N ASN A 296 -3.76 10.57 -23.39
CA ASN A 296 -2.97 11.80 -23.39
C ASN A 296 -1.62 11.62 -22.73
N ARG A 297 -0.69 10.94 -23.42
CA ARG A 297 0.67 10.69 -22.92
C ARG A 297 1.45 11.96 -22.58
N LYS A 298 1.22 13.06 -23.33
CA LYS A 298 1.91 14.32 -23.07
C LYS A 298 1.54 14.88 -21.69
N LEU A 299 0.26 14.91 -21.36
CA LEU A 299 -0.21 15.37 -20.05
C LEU A 299 0.33 14.46 -18.92
N GLY A 300 0.37 13.14 -19.14
CA GLY A 300 0.94 12.20 -18.18
C GLY A 300 2.42 12.42 -17.92
N VAL A 301 3.21 12.66 -18.97
CA VAL A 301 4.66 12.94 -18.83
C VAL A 301 4.88 14.26 -18.11
N ILE A 302 4.16 15.33 -18.49
CA ILE A 302 4.26 16.63 -17.83
C ILE A 302 3.89 16.51 -16.34
N SER A 303 2.78 15.85 -16.02
CA SER A 303 2.35 15.62 -14.65
C SER A 303 3.39 14.83 -13.84
N ALA A 304 3.94 13.76 -14.41
CA ALA A 304 4.98 12.96 -13.78
C ALA A 304 6.27 13.77 -13.54
N SER A 305 6.66 14.61 -14.50
CA SER A 305 7.85 15.48 -14.36
C SER A 305 7.68 16.52 -13.27
N VAL A 306 6.53 17.20 -13.20
CA VAL A 306 6.25 18.20 -12.16
C VAL A 306 6.17 17.53 -10.78
N SER A 307 5.52 16.35 -10.68
CA SER A 307 5.48 15.58 -9.42
C SER A 307 6.88 15.13 -8.99
N ALA A 308 7.77 14.78 -9.92
CA ALA A 308 9.16 14.41 -9.61
C ALA A 308 9.94 15.61 -9.05
N VAL A 309 9.80 16.80 -9.67
CA VAL A 309 10.41 18.03 -9.17
C VAL A 309 9.89 18.37 -7.77
N TYR A 310 8.58 18.25 -7.55
CA TYR A 310 7.98 18.42 -6.23
C TYR A 310 8.58 17.43 -5.22
N GLY A 311 8.64 16.14 -5.53
CA GLY A 311 9.17 15.11 -4.62
C GLY A 311 10.65 15.32 -4.23
N ILE A 312 11.49 15.78 -5.16
CA ILE A 312 12.88 16.14 -4.86
C ILE A 312 12.92 17.37 -3.96
N PHE A 313 12.16 18.40 -4.30
CA PHE A 313 12.16 19.66 -3.58
C PHE A 313 11.64 19.52 -2.15
N THR A 314 10.53 18.81 -1.94
CA THR A 314 9.97 18.57 -0.60
C THR A 314 10.92 17.78 0.28
N THR A 315 11.67 16.81 -0.28
CA THR A 315 12.70 16.09 0.46
C THR A 315 13.84 17.00 0.95
N ILE A 316 14.24 17.95 0.09
CA ILE A 316 15.27 18.94 0.46
C ILE A 316 14.74 19.89 1.55
N MET A 317 13.52 20.40 1.37
CA MET A 317 12.89 21.32 2.32
C MET A 317 12.64 20.63 3.67
N TRP A 318 12.22 19.38 3.67
CA TRP A 318 12.07 18.59 4.87
C TRP A 318 13.38 18.53 5.68
N LYS A 319 14.50 18.21 5.01
CA LYS A 319 15.81 18.18 5.67
C LYS A 319 16.25 19.56 6.18
N LEU A 320 16.06 20.61 5.39
CA LEU A 320 16.44 21.97 5.78
C LEU A 320 15.63 22.47 6.98
N ASN A 321 14.32 22.20 6.99
CA ASN A 321 13.45 22.54 8.12
C ASN A 321 13.83 21.78 9.38
N TYR A 322 14.12 20.47 9.25
CA TYR A 322 14.60 19.64 10.38
C TYR A 322 15.92 20.17 10.95
N ASP A 323 16.93 20.38 10.09
CA ASP A 323 18.25 20.89 10.52
C ASP A 323 18.16 22.27 11.17
N PHE A 324 17.22 23.11 10.69
CA PHE A 324 16.99 24.44 11.24
C PHE A 324 16.31 24.38 12.61
N SER A 325 15.22 23.66 12.75
CA SER A 325 14.48 23.53 14.01
C SER A 325 15.29 22.82 15.11
N TYR A 326 16.19 21.91 14.72
CA TYR A 326 17.11 21.25 15.66
C TYR A 326 18.23 22.19 16.16
N LYS A 327 18.71 23.11 15.30
CA LYS A 327 19.85 23.99 15.63
C LYS A 327 19.46 25.28 16.31
N TYR A 328 18.29 25.84 15.97
CA TYR A 328 17.89 27.18 16.35
C TYR A 328 16.56 27.22 17.06
N THR A 329 16.53 28.00 18.14
CA THR A 329 15.28 28.23 18.88
C THR A 329 14.43 29.31 18.18
N PRO A 330 13.09 29.32 18.37
CA PRO A 330 12.22 30.39 17.86
C PRO A 330 12.71 31.82 18.22
N ARG A 331 13.25 31.98 19.43
CA ARG A 331 13.79 33.28 19.90
C ARG A 331 15.04 33.68 19.11
N GLN A 332 15.94 32.76 18.80
CA GLN A 332 17.11 33.05 17.99
C GLN A 332 16.71 33.41 16.56
N ALA A 333 15.74 32.74 15.97
CA ALA A 333 15.20 33.05 14.64
C ALA A 333 14.55 34.46 14.59
N ALA A 334 14.00 34.94 15.72
CA ALA A 334 13.39 36.24 15.80
C ALA A 334 14.40 37.40 16.04
N LEU A 335 15.48 37.15 16.80
CA LEU A 335 16.38 38.19 17.32
C LEU A 335 17.76 38.24 16.63
N ASP A 336 18.25 37.08 16.12
CA ASP A 336 19.54 37.03 15.41
C ASP A 336 19.33 37.27 13.92
N GLU A 337 19.97 38.32 13.37
CA GLU A 337 19.81 38.72 11.97
C GLU A 337 20.22 37.63 10.98
N ASN A 338 21.30 36.88 11.27
CA ASN A 338 21.75 35.80 10.40
C ASN A 338 20.77 34.64 10.41
N VAL A 339 20.29 34.23 11.60
CA VAL A 339 19.31 33.14 11.75
C VAL A 339 17.96 33.57 11.15
N ASN A 340 17.56 34.84 11.32
CA ASN A 340 16.35 35.40 10.71
C ASN A 340 16.40 35.33 9.18
N ASN A 341 17.55 35.65 8.58
CA ASN A 341 17.71 35.56 7.13
C ASN A 341 17.62 34.12 6.63
N MET A 342 18.19 33.15 7.35
CA MET A 342 18.02 31.71 7.03
C MET A 342 16.56 31.30 7.15
N TRP A 343 15.85 31.71 8.20
CA TRP A 343 14.43 31.47 8.37
C TRP A 343 13.58 32.03 7.24
N LYS A 344 13.85 33.25 6.78
CA LYS A 344 13.17 33.88 5.61
C LYS A 344 13.35 33.03 4.33
N TRP A 345 14.53 32.43 4.13
CA TRP A 345 14.75 31.52 3.01
C TRP A 345 13.93 30.22 3.15
N LEU A 346 13.77 29.70 4.35
CA LEU A 346 12.89 28.56 4.58
C LEU A 346 11.43 28.89 4.31
N VAL A 347 10.96 30.06 4.73
CA VAL A 347 9.62 30.56 4.39
C VAL A 347 9.43 30.69 2.87
N ALA A 348 10.38 31.28 2.17
CA ALA A 348 10.31 31.36 0.71
C ALA A 348 10.30 29.96 0.05
N GLY A 349 11.12 29.04 0.56
CA GLY A 349 11.16 27.66 0.12
C GLY A 349 9.83 26.94 0.33
N SER A 350 9.19 27.09 1.49
CA SER A 350 7.90 26.47 1.78
C SER A 350 6.76 27.02 0.91
N VAL A 351 6.79 28.30 0.57
CA VAL A 351 5.86 28.88 -0.41
C VAL A 351 6.07 28.25 -1.80
N PHE A 352 7.32 28.09 -2.22
CA PHE A 352 7.63 27.46 -3.51
C PHE A 352 7.23 25.98 -3.52
N GLU A 353 7.44 25.25 -2.43
CA GLU A 353 6.99 23.89 -2.23
C GLU A 353 5.47 23.76 -2.40
N THR A 354 4.72 24.65 -1.77
CA THR A 354 3.26 24.76 -1.89
C THR A 354 2.82 24.95 -3.35
N LEU A 355 3.49 25.83 -4.09
CA LEU A 355 3.18 26.06 -5.51
C LEU A 355 3.47 24.81 -6.36
N LEU A 356 4.55 24.09 -6.10
CA LEU A 356 4.87 22.84 -6.79
C LEU A 356 3.85 21.75 -6.47
N PHE A 357 3.43 21.61 -5.21
CA PHE A 357 2.37 20.71 -4.80
C PHE A 357 1.08 20.98 -5.56
N LEU A 358 0.61 22.24 -5.55
CA LEU A 358 -0.61 22.65 -6.25
C LEU A 358 -0.53 22.42 -7.75
N ALA A 359 0.63 22.69 -8.37
CA ALA A 359 0.85 22.43 -9.79
C ALA A 359 0.79 20.92 -10.12
N SER A 360 1.47 20.10 -9.33
CA SER A 360 1.42 18.63 -9.45
C SER A 360 -0.01 18.10 -9.29
N PHE A 361 -0.70 18.53 -8.24
CA PHE A 361 -2.07 18.15 -7.95
C PHE A 361 -3.05 18.59 -9.04
N ALA A 362 -2.94 19.81 -9.56
CA ALA A 362 -3.78 20.31 -10.64
C ALA A 362 -3.64 19.48 -11.92
N LEU A 363 -2.40 19.12 -12.31
CA LEU A 363 -2.15 18.30 -13.50
C LEU A 363 -2.75 16.89 -13.34
N VAL A 364 -2.59 16.26 -12.18
CA VAL A 364 -3.21 14.95 -11.91
C VAL A 364 -4.73 15.07 -11.91
N THR A 365 -5.28 16.11 -11.33
CA THR A 365 -6.73 16.36 -11.32
C THR A 365 -7.26 16.56 -12.73
N MET A 366 -6.54 17.24 -13.63
CA MET A 366 -6.92 17.32 -15.05
C MET A 366 -6.97 15.94 -15.71
N ILE A 367 -6.06 15.02 -15.38
CA ILE A 367 -6.11 13.62 -15.86
C ILE A 367 -7.38 12.93 -15.35
N VAL A 368 -7.71 13.06 -14.06
CA VAL A 368 -8.91 12.47 -13.45
C VAL A 368 -10.19 13.05 -14.08
N LEU A 369 -10.26 14.35 -14.31
CA LEU A 369 -11.41 14.97 -14.98
C LEU A 369 -11.60 14.49 -16.43
N ASN A 370 -10.52 14.26 -17.17
CA ASN A 370 -10.58 13.67 -18.49
C ASN A 370 -11.11 12.21 -18.42
N ILE A 371 -10.69 11.45 -17.43
CA ILE A 371 -11.19 10.09 -17.20
C ILE A 371 -12.69 10.11 -16.90
N ILE A 372 -13.14 11.02 -16.02
CA ILE A 372 -14.58 11.17 -15.72
C ILE A 372 -15.36 11.43 -17.01
N LYS A 373 -14.89 12.32 -17.86
CA LYS A 373 -15.57 12.66 -19.11
C LYS A 373 -15.67 11.48 -20.08
N GLU A 374 -14.63 10.64 -20.16
CA GLU A 374 -14.53 9.59 -21.19
C GLU A 374 -15.00 8.21 -20.71
N ASN A 375 -14.83 7.92 -19.42
CA ASN A 375 -14.94 6.55 -18.89
C ASN A 375 -16.00 6.38 -17.81
N THR A 376 -16.86 7.38 -17.56
CA THR A 376 -18.00 7.28 -16.63
C THR A 376 -19.32 7.61 -17.35
N GLY A 377 -20.43 7.62 -16.63
CA GLY A 377 -21.75 8.00 -17.15
C GLY A 377 -22.39 6.89 -18.00
N TYR A 378 -22.21 5.63 -17.63
CA TYR A 378 -22.95 4.53 -18.24
C TYR A 378 -24.41 4.56 -17.81
N VAL A 379 -25.30 4.40 -18.77
CA VAL A 379 -26.73 4.25 -18.51
C VAL A 379 -27.22 3.03 -19.23
N SER A 380 -27.78 2.06 -18.49
CA SER A 380 -28.38 0.88 -19.08
C SER A 380 -29.52 1.27 -20.04
N PRO A 381 -29.54 0.77 -21.27
CA PRO A 381 -30.61 1.08 -22.25
C PRO A 381 -32.02 0.73 -21.77
N ARG A 382 -32.11 -0.13 -20.74
CA ARG A 382 -33.40 -0.58 -20.17
C ARG A 382 -34.00 0.38 -19.14
N MET A 383 -33.20 1.34 -18.62
CA MET A 383 -33.62 2.14 -17.46
C MET A 383 -33.98 3.59 -17.73
N SER A 384 -33.77 4.13 -18.94
CA SER A 384 -33.94 5.57 -19.14
C SER A 384 -34.46 5.92 -20.50
N ALA A 385 -35.48 6.78 -20.54
CA ALA A 385 -35.96 7.45 -21.75
C ALA A 385 -34.99 8.54 -22.26
N THR A 386 -34.04 9.01 -21.43
CA THR A 386 -33.05 10.04 -21.77
C THR A 386 -31.68 9.69 -21.21
N PRO A 387 -30.91 8.75 -21.85
CA PRO A 387 -29.61 8.29 -21.38
C PRO A 387 -28.59 9.43 -21.19
N ASP A 388 -28.58 10.40 -22.10
CA ASP A 388 -27.61 11.51 -22.10
C ASP A 388 -27.75 12.43 -20.88
N ALA A 389 -28.99 12.74 -20.47
CA ALA A 389 -29.24 13.60 -19.31
C ALA A 389 -28.72 12.97 -18.00
N ARG A 390 -28.89 11.66 -17.84
CA ARG A 390 -28.40 10.94 -16.65
C ARG A 390 -26.88 10.83 -16.64
N ALA A 391 -26.25 10.60 -17.78
CA ALA A 391 -24.79 10.60 -17.93
C ALA A 391 -24.21 11.96 -17.56
N GLU A 392 -24.85 13.05 -17.96
CA GLU A 392 -24.45 14.42 -17.61
C GLU A 392 -24.59 14.70 -16.11
N GLU A 393 -25.66 14.20 -15.48
CA GLU A 393 -25.86 14.32 -14.02
C GLU A 393 -24.76 13.61 -13.24
N VAL A 394 -24.38 12.37 -13.63
CA VAL A 394 -23.26 11.63 -13.04
C VAL A 394 -21.96 12.40 -13.20
N HIS A 395 -21.68 12.90 -14.41
CA HIS A 395 -20.48 13.72 -14.65
C HIS A 395 -20.44 14.97 -13.77
N LYS A 396 -21.57 15.66 -13.61
CA LYS A 396 -21.68 16.85 -12.76
C LYS A 396 -21.46 16.52 -11.30
N SER A 397 -22.04 15.42 -10.81
CA SER A 397 -21.84 14.94 -9.43
C SER A 397 -20.38 14.60 -9.15
N LEU A 398 -19.73 13.83 -10.03
CA LEU A 398 -18.31 13.46 -9.88
C LEU A 398 -17.39 14.69 -9.92
N LYS A 399 -17.62 15.62 -10.86
CA LYS A 399 -16.86 16.88 -10.94
C LYS A 399 -17.00 17.71 -9.67
N LYS A 400 -18.22 17.80 -9.09
CA LYS A 400 -18.44 18.51 -7.83
C LYS A 400 -17.59 17.93 -6.69
N ARG A 401 -17.49 16.60 -6.57
CA ARG A 401 -16.65 15.93 -5.55
C ARG A 401 -15.16 16.22 -5.75
N VAL A 402 -14.70 16.23 -7.00
CA VAL A 402 -13.31 16.58 -7.33
C VAL A 402 -13.03 18.05 -7.00
N ILE A 403 -13.97 18.96 -7.26
CA ILE A 403 -13.84 20.40 -6.91
C ILE A 403 -13.76 20.56 -5.39
N VAL A 404 -14.53 19.80 -4.61
CA VAL A 404 -14.42 19.82 -3.15
C VAL A 404 -13.03 19.35 -2.69
N ALA A 405 -12.49 18.30 -3.30
CA ALA A 405 -11.13 17.85 -3.00
C ALA A 405 -10.08 18.89 -3.36
N ILE A 406 -10.25 19.63 -4.48
CA ILE A 406 -9.37 20.76 -4.84
C ILE A 406 -9.41 21.86 -3.80
N ALA A 407 -10.61 22.22 -3.31
CA ALA A 407 -10.75 23.25 -2.28
C ALA A 407 -9.99 22.88 -1.00
N PHE A 408 -10.15 21.63 -0.54
CA PHE A 408 -9.40 21.15 0.62
C PHE A 408 -7.89 21.03 0.37
N ALA A 409 -7.46 20.67 -0.86
CA ALA A 409 -6.05 20.66 -1.22
C ALA A 409 -5.42 22.06 -1.14
N VAL A 410 -6.13 23.10 -1.61
CA VAL A 410 -5.66 24.50 -1.52
C VAL A 410 -5.57 24.95 -0.06
N ILE A 411 -6.56 24.59 0.76
CA ILE A 411 -6.55 24.92 2.20
C ILE A 411 -5.37 24.21 2.88
N ALA A 412 -5.20 22.90 2.67
CA ALA A 412 -4.11 22.12 3.24
C ALA A 412 -2.74 22.72 2.83
N ALA A 413 -2.57 22.98 1.53
CA ALA A 413 -1.34 23.56 1.00
C ALA A 413 -0.98 24.94 1.59
N ALA A 414 -1.98 25.75 1.97
CA ALA A 414 -1.75 27.04 2.61
C ALA A 414 -1.20 26.92 4.05
N PHE A 415 -1.46 25.80 4.73
CA PHE A 415 -0.97 25.59 6.10
C PHE A 415 0.53 25.29 6.15
N THR A 416 1.13 24.69 5.11
CA THR A 416 2.57 24.40 5.07
C THR A 416 3.44 25.66 5.27
N PRO A 417 3.33 26.74 4.44
CA PRO A 417 4.08 27.97 4.69
C PRO A 417 3.61 28.68 5.95
N PHE A 418 2.32 28.60 6.30
CA PHE A 418 1.79 29.21 7.52
C PHE A 418 2.48 28.65 8.76
N ARG A 419 2.67 27.35 8.86
CA ARG A 419 3.40 26.69 9.96
C ARG A 419 4.84 27.19 10.07
N VAL A 420 5.57 27.29 8.95
CA VAL A 420 6.94 27.79 8.95
C VAL A 420 6.99 29.26 9.38
N ILE A 421 6.02 30.08 8.98
CA ILE A 421 5.90 31.46 9.40
C ILE A 421 5.64 31.55 10.92
N MET A 422 4.79 30.68 11.45
CA MET A 422 4.43 30.70 12.87
C MET A 422 5.51 30.13 13.79
N PHE A 423 6.60 29.59 13.26
CA PHE A 423 7.74 29.10 14.07
C PHE A 423 8.31 30.16 15.02
N THR A 424 8.35 31.44 14.61
CA THR A 424 8.86 32.56 15.44
C THR A 424 7.79 33.12 16.40
N SER A 425 6.58 32.63 16.36
CA SER A 425 5.48 33.11 17.20
C SER A 425 5.51 32.44 18.59
N SER A 426 4.51 32.75 19.44
CA SER A 426 4.38 32.09 20.75
C SER A 426 4.20 30.58 20.56
N SER A 427 4.69 29.79 21.53
CA SER A 427 4.60 28.32 21.51
C SER A 427 3.14 27.83 21.28
N TYR A 428 2.17 28.50 21.88
CA TYR A 428 0.76 28.17 21.73
C TYR A 428 0.26 28.28 20.26
N ILE A 429 0.64 29.37 19.56
CA ILE A 429 0.24 29.58 18.15
C ILE A 429 0.96 28.56 17.24
N ALA A 430 2.23 28.29 17.52
CA ALA A 430 2.96 27.26 16.81
C ALA A 430 2.28 25.87 16.98
N ASP A 431 1.88 25.51 18.20
CA ASP A 431 1.18 24.25 18.49
C ASP A 431 -0.17 24.17 17.79
N VAL A 432 -0.94 25.22 17.75
CA VAL A 432 -2.22 25.25 17.03
C VAL A 432 -2.03 25.12 15.52
N SER A 433 -0.94 25.66 14.96
CA SER A 433 -0.71 25.65 13.52
C SER A 433 -0.48 24.24 12.96
N TRP A 434 0.27 23.37 13.66
CA TRP A 434 0.49 22.00 13.19
C TRP A 434 -0.76 21.13 13.33
N ILE A 435 -1.60 21.34 14.36
CA ILE A 435 -2.91 20.64 14.49
C ILE A 435 -3.81 21.05 13.32
N ALA A 436 -3.86 22.34 12.99
CA ALA A 436 -4.67 22.84 11.89
C ALA A 436 -4.20 22.28 10.54
N GLU A 437 -2.89 22.17 10.31
CA GLU A 437 -2.31 21.50 9.13
C GLU A 437 -2.71 20.04 9.06
N ALA A 438 -2.55 19.26 10.14
CA ALA A 438 -2.95 17.87 10.20
C ALA A 438 -4.45 17.65 9.93
N VAL A 439 -5.32 18.51 10.48
CA VAL A 439 -6.77 18.46 10.20
C VAL A 439 -7.08 18.81 8.74
N ALA A 440 -6.42 19.82 8.18
CA ALA A 440 -6.63 20.23 6.80
C ALA A 440 -6.16 19.15 5.79
N THR A 441 -5.00 18.54 6.02
CA THR A 441 -4.48 17.44 5.19
C THR A 441 -5.33 16.18 5.33
N ALA A 442 -5.88 15.88 6.52
CA ALA A 442 -6.82 14.79 6.72
C ALA A 442 -8.15 15.03 5.97
N ALA A 443 -8.69 16.26 6.01
CA ALA A 443 -9.88 16.62 5.26
C ALA A 443 -9.66 16.52 3.74
N PHE A 444 -8.50 16.98 3.25
CA PHE A 444 -8.09 16.80 1.85
C PHE A 444 -8.02 15.32 1.47
N ALA A 445 -7.33 14.50 2.26
CA ALA A 445 -7.19 13.07 1.99
C ALA A 445 -8.57 12.37 1.96
N ALA A 446 -9.44 12.64 2.92
CA ALA A 446 -10.79 12.10 2.95
C ALA A 446 -11.61 12.50 1.71
N ALA A 447 -11.61 13.78 1.34
CA ALA A 447 -12.35 14.28 0.18
C ALA A 447 -11.84 13.65 -1.12
N MET A 448 -10.52 13.54 -1.29
CA MET A 448 -9.91 12.96 -2.49
C MET A 448 -10.17 11.45 -2.58
N LEU A 449 -10.05 10.70 -1.48
CA LEU A 449 -10.35 9.26 -1.44
C LEU A 449 -11.81 8.99 -1.80
N VAL A 450 -12.75 9.80 -1.28
CA VAL A 450 -14.18 9.70 -1.62
C VAL A 450 -14.40 10.00 -3.11
N ALA A 451 -13.74 11.02 -3.66
CA ALA A 451 -13.85 11.35 -5.08
C ALA A 451 -13.32 10.20 -5.96
N LEU A 452 -12.12 9.69 -5.67
CA LEU A 452 -11.50 8.58 -6.42
C LEU A 452 -12.31 7.28 -6.30
N TYR A 453 -12.87 6.98 -5.13
CA TYR A 453 -13.74 5.82 -4.92
C TYR A 453 -14.98 5.88 -5.81
N ASN A 454 -15.67 7.01 -5.86
CA ASN A 454 -16.86 7.17 -6.69
C ASN A 454 -16.53 7.12 -8.20
N VAL A 455 -15.41 7.71 -8.63
CA VAL A 455 -14.95 7.59 -10.02
C VAL A 455 -14.66 6.13 -10.37
N ASN A 456 -14.00 5.39 -9.48
CA ASN A 456 -13.73 3.97 -9.68
C ASN A 456 -15.02 3.13 -9.74
N PHE A 457 -16.01 3.46 -8.92
CA PHE A 457 -17.31 2.78 -8.91
C PHE A 457 -18.02 2.94 -10.27
N GLU A 458 -18.14 4.16 -10.78
CA GLU A 458 -18.75 4.46 -12.06
C GLU A 458 -18.01 3.83 -13.26
N ILE A 459 -16.68 3.77 -13.20
CA ILE A 459 -15.87 3.07 -14.21
C ILE A 459 -16.21 1.57 -14.20
N GLN A 460 -16.36 0.97 -13.00
CA GLN A 460 -16.72 -0.44 -12.91
C GLN A 460 -18.13 -0.71 -13.44
N GLU A 461 -19.10 0.12 -13.14
CA GLU A 461 -20.43 0.00 -13.70
C GLU A 461 -20.42 0.05 -15.24
N LYS A 462 -19.65 0.96 -15.84
CA LYS A 462 -19.57 1.08 -17.29
C LYS A 462 -18.95 -0.14 -17.99
N TYR A 463 -17.95 -0.76 -17.38
CA TYR A 463 -17.14 -1.79 -18.05
C TYR A 463 -17.38 -3.23 -17.57
N LEU A 464 -18.09 -3.44 -16.47
CA LEU A 464 -18.37 -4.77 -15.91
C LEU A 464 -19.82 -5.20 -16.02
N THR A 465 -20.73 -4.27 -16.33
CA THR A 465 -22.17 -4.57 -16.52
C THR A 465 -22.53 -4.89 -17.96
N ASP A 466 -21.62 -4.78 -18.90
CA ASP A 466 -21.67 -5.30 -20.26
C ASP A 466 -20.98 -6.67 -20.34
#